data_7252230004036215ae2b3c00b9cbb3b6
#
_entry.id   7252230004036215ae2b3c00b9cbb3b6
#
_cell.length_a   1.000
_cell.length_b   1.000
_cell.length_c   1.000
_cell.angle_alpha   90.00
_cell.angle_beta   90.00
_cell.angle_gamma   90.00
#
_symmetry.space_group_name_H-M   'P 1'
#
loop_
_entity.id
_entity.type
_entity.pdbx_description
1 polymer ?
#
loop_
_entity_poly.entity_id
_entity_poly.type
_entity_poly.pdbx_seq_one_letter_code
_entity_poly.pdbx_strand_id
1 'polypeptide(L)'
;RSPSRGLGDVYKRQLADYAVRHGAQLRFIEQMPLGPREQWRREDMVTAEDILGRLRTHFSMEPAHEPRGSAPAALWEATAPDGTRGTLGIIASVTHPFCGDCDRTRLTTDGAVRNCLFGNSETPLRELLRSGASDEEIMEAWAEEMWSKKPGHGIDDEGFLQPDRPMSAIGG
;
A
#
# COMPACT_ATOMS: atom_id res chain seq x y z
N ARG A 1 16.75 -11.32 19.46
CA ARG A 1 16.42 -11.27 18.01
C ARG A 1 15.51 -12.43 17.67
N SER A 2 14.31 -12.16 17.14
CA SER A 2 13.42 -13.24 16.71
C SER A 2 14.08 -14.06 15.59
N PRO A 3 14.14 -15.40 15.70
CA PRO A 3 14.72 -16.28 14.67
C PRO A 3 14.04 -16.11 13.29
N SER A 4 12.79 -15.63 13.27
CA SER A 4 12.04 -15.39 12.06
C SER A 4 12.56 -14.27 11.17
N ARG A 5 13.33 -13.31 11.72
CA ARG A 5 13.93 -12.22 10.90
C ARG A 5 14.98 -12.72 9.92
N GLY A 6 15.84 -13.66 10.34
CA GLY A 6 16.85 -14.25 9.45
C GLY A 6 16.27 -15.06 8.30
N LEU A 7 15.25 -15.88 8.57
CA LEU A 7 14.53 -16.62 7.54
C LEU A 7 13.79 -15.68 6.57
N GLY A 8 13.14 -14.63 7.08
CA GLY A 8 12.46 -13.65 6.24
C GLY A 8 13.37 -12.97 5.22
N ASP A 9 14.64 -12.78 5.52
CA ASP A 9 15.60 -12.17 4.60
C ASP A 9 16.06 -13.11 3.49
N VAL A 10 16.25 -14.39 3.82
CA VAL A 10 16.55 -15.43 2.82
C VAL A 10 15.39 -15.58 1.84
N TYR A 11 14.15 -15.63 2.33
CA TYR A 11 12.97 -15.75 1.48
C TYR A 11 12.76 -14.54 0.57
N LYS A 12 13.00 -13.32 1.06
CA LYS A 12 12.88 -12.11 0.24
C LYS A 12 13.81 -12.17 -0.98
N ARG A 13 15.07 -12.55 -0.77
CA ARG A 13 16.03 -12.69 -1.86
C ARG A 13 15.61 -13.80 -2.83
N GLN A 14 15.22 -14.98 -2.32
CA GLN A 14 14.80 -16.12 -3.15
C GLN A 14 13.58 -15.78 -3.99
N LEU A 15 12.58 -15.10 -3.41
CA LEU A 15 11.40 -14.67 -4.14
C LEU A 15 11.74 -13.62 -5.21
N ALA A 16 12.64 -12.68 -4.90
CA ALA A 16 13.08 -11.68 -5.87
C ALA A 16 13.85 -12.35 -7.03
N ASP A 17 14.75 -13.27 -6.72
CA ASP A 17 15.52 -14.01 -7.73
C ASP A 17 14.58 -14.84 -8.63
N TYR A 18 13.63 -15.54 -8.03
CA TYR A 18 12.59 -16.26 -8.76
C TYR A 18 11.79 -15.35 -9.69
N ALA A 19 11.30 -14.21 -9.17
CA ALA A 19 10.51 -13.27 -9.94
C ALA A 19 11.28 -12.71 -11.13
N VAL A 20 12.52 -12.26 -10.91
CA VAL A 20 13.39 -11.71 -11.95
C VAL A 20 13.63 -12.75 -13.05
N ARG A 21 13.92 -14.01 -12.70
CA ARG A 21 14.17 -15.10 -13.67
C ARG A 21 12.94 -15.50 -14.47
N HIS A 22 11.74 -15.31 -13.92
CA HIS A 22 10.49 -15.72 -14.58
C HIS A 22 9.71 -14.51 -15.18
N GLY A 23 10.33 -13.34 -15.26
CA GLY A 23 9.70 -12.16 -15.83
C GLY A 23 8.50 -11.65 -15.04
N ALA A 24 8.42 -11.99 -13.74
CA ALA A 24 7.37 -11.52 -12.85
C ALA A 24 7.84 -10.27 -12.09
N GLN A 25 6.93 -9.33 -11.87
CA GLN A 25 7.19 -8.14 -11.06
C GLN A 25 6.79 -8.41 -9.60
N LEU A 26 7.76 -8.74 -8.75
CA LEU A 26 7.54 -8.87 -7.32
C LEU A 26 7.44 -7.49 -6.67
N ARG A 27 6.44 -7.29 -5.81
CA ARG A 27 6.26 -6.06 -5.03
C ARG A 27 6.31 -6.35 -3.54
N PHE A 28 7.19 -5.67 -2.85
CA PHE A 28 7.26 -5.64 -1.39
C PHE A 28 6.43 -4.49 -0.87
N ILE A 29 5.72 -4.70 0.23
CA ILE A 29 4.90 -3.66 0.86
C ILE A 29 5.24 -3.57 2.35
N GLU A 30 5.34 -2.34 2.86
CA GLU A 30 5.44 -2.10 4.29
C GLU A 30 4.16 -2.51 5.00
N GLN A 31 4.31 -3.13 6.17
CA GLN A 31 3.16 -3.50 6.98
C GLN A 31 2.43 -2.24 7.48
N MET A 32 1.17 -2.14 7.14
CA MET A 32 0.29 -1.04 7.54
C MET A 32 -0.49 -1.37 8.82
N PRO A 33 -0.87 -0.37 9.64
CA PRO A 33 -1.70 -0.55 10.84
C PRO A 33 -3.18 -0.74 10.47
N LEU A 34 -3.52 -1.83 9.77
CA LEU A 34 -4.86 -2.14 9.25
C LEU A 34 -5.42 -3.47 9.81
N GLY A 35 -4.91 -3.89 10.94
CA GLY A 35 -5.34 -5.09 11.66
C GLY A 35 -5.79 -4.74 13.08
N PRO A 36 -5.81 -5.71 14.00
CA PRO A 36 -6.07 -5.44 15.41
C PRO A 36 -5.09 -4.40 15.98
N ARG A 37 -5.60 -3.42 16.72
CA ARG A 37 -4.85 -2.24 17.17
C ARG A 37 -3.54 -2.56 17.92
N GLU A 38 -3.49 -3.66 18.66
CA GLU A 38 -2.35 -4.03 19.50
C GLU A 38 -1.29 -4.87 18.76
N GLN A 39 -1.53 -5.23 17.50
CA GLN A 39 -0.64 -6.12 16.75
C GLN A 39 0.37 -5.40 15.87
N TRP A 40 0.15 -4.13 15.54
CA TRP A 40 1.08 -3.36 14.75
C TRP A 40 1.94 -2.47 15.64
N ARG A 41 3.24 -2.58 15.48
CA ARG A 41 4.20 -1.72 16.16
C ARG A 41 5.21 -1.21 15.14
N ARG A 42 5.43 0.09 15.15
CA ARG A 42 6.33 0.75 14.20
C ARG A 42 7.76 0.23 14.27
N GLU A 43 8.25 -0.04 15.47
CA GLU A 43 9.59 -0.58 15.73
C GLU A 43 9.81 -1.99 15.19
N ASP A 44 8.74 -2.75 14.95
CA ASP A 44 8.81 -4.11 14.39
C ASP A 44 8.66 -4.12 12.86
N MET A 45 8.33 -2.98 12.26
CA MET A 45 8.12 -2.86 10.83
C MET A 45 9.46 -2.98 10.07
N VAL A 46 9.44 -3.66 8.93
CA VAL A 46 10.53 -3.65 7.95
C VAL A 46 10.25 -2.52 6.96
N THR A 47 11.11 -1.52 6.97
CA THR A 47 10.93 -0.32 6.14
C THR A 47 11.30 -0.58 4.67
N ALA A 48 10.85 0.33 3.78
CA ALA A 48 11.24 0.31 2.37
C ALA A 48 12.76 0.39 2.20
N GLU A 49 13.44 1.18 3.04
CA GLU A 49 14.90 1.31 3.04
C GLU A 49 15.58 0.01 3.46
N ASP A 50 15.08 -0.67 4.50
CA ASP A 50 15.57 -1.99 4.91
C ASP A 50 15.42 -3.02 3.79
N ILE A 51 14.26 -3.01 3.10
CA ILE A 51 14.01 -3.92 1.98
C ILE A 51 15.00 -3.64 0.85
N LEU A 52 15.13 -2.38 0.44
CA LEU A 52 16.03 -1.96 -0.63
C LEU A 52 17.50 -2.27 -0.28
N GLY A 53 17.92 -1.98 0.94
CA GLY A 53 19.26 -2.29 1.43
C GLY A 53 19.59 -3.78 1.34
N ARG A 54 18.63 -4.64 1.69
CA ARG A 54 18.80 -6.10 1.60
C ARG A 54 18.80 -6.61 0.16
N LEU A 55 17.96 -6.07 -0.71
CA LEU A 55 17.98 -6.43 -2.13
C LEU A 55 19.30 -6.03 -2.80
N ARG A 56 19.83 -4.86 -2.47
CA ARG A 56 21.14 -4.36 -2.97
C ARG A 56 22.34 -5.22 -2.57
N THR A 57 22.23 -6.07 -1.56
CA THR A 57 23.30 -7.03 -1.25
C THR A 57 23.44 -8.13 -2.30
N HIS A 58 22.44 -8.31 -3.17
CA HIS A 58 22.42 -9.39 -4.16
C HIS A 58 22.19 -8.87 -5.60
N PHE A 59 21.39 -7.83 -5.78
CA PHE A 59 21.07 -7.24 -7.08
C PHE A 59 21.73 -5.87 -7.22
N SER A 60 22.15 -5.52 -8.44
CA SER A 60 22.31 -4.12 -8.80
C SER A 60 20.92 -3.52 -8.97
N MET A 61 20.62 -2.44 -8.23
CA MET A 61 19.28 -1.84 -8.17
C MET A 61 19.35 -0.38 -8.60
N GLU A 62 18.72 -0.06 -9.72
CA GLU A 62 18.59 1.31 -10.23
C GLU A 62 17.11 1.73 -10.22
N PRO A 63 16.77 2.98 -9.89
CA PRO A 63 15.41 3.46 -10.04
C PRO A 63 14.92 3.29 -11.48
N ALA A 64 13.69 2.82 -11.67
CA ALA A 64 13.09 2.79 -12.99
C ALA A 64 12.90 4.21 -13.54
N HIS A 65 13.11 4.39 -14.83
CA HIS A 65 13.05 5.70 -15.49
C HIS A 65 11.61 6.21 -15.70
N GLU A 66 10.63 5.32 -15.70
CA GLU A 66 9.24 5.69 -15.91
C GLU A 66 8.67 6.46 -14.72
N PRO A 67 7.93 7.56 -14.98
CA PRO A 67 7.26 8.29 -13.91
C PRO A 67 6.28 7.38 -13.15
N ARG A 68 6.32 7.42 -11.83
CA ARG A 68 5.46 6.59 -10.97
C ARG A 68 3.97 6.93 -11.10
N GLY A 69 3.62 8.22 -11.28
CA GLY A 69 2.23 8.68 -11.23
C GLY A 69 1.53 8.27 -9.94
N SER A 70 0.25 7.88 -10.03
CA SER A 70 -0.56 7.40 -8.90
C SER A 70 -0.25 5.95 -8.46
N ALA A 71 0.70 5.27 -9.12
CA ALA A 71 1.03 3.89 -8.80
C ALA A 71 1.61 3.76 -7.39
N PRO A 72 1.19 2.73 -6.61
CA PRO A 72 1.64 2.58 -5.22
C PRO A 72 3.11 2.17 -5.10
N ALA A 73 3.65 1.43 -6.06
CA ALA A 73 5.01 0.91 -6.02
C ALA A 73 6.01 1.85 -6.69
N ALA A 74 7.09 2.18 -6.02
CA ALA A 74 8.30 2.64 -6.67
C ALA A 74 8.98 1.44 -7.33
N LEU A 75 9.28 1.55 -8.62
CA LEU A 75 9.88 0.47 -9.41
C LEU A 75 11.39 0.63 -9.47
N TRP A 76 12.07 -0.50 -9.46
CA TRP A 76 13.52 -0.62 -9.52
C TRP A 76 13.90 -1.65 -10.58
N GLU A 77 14.80 -1.28 -11.46
CA GLU A 77 15.45 -2.22 -12.35
C GLU A 77 16.49 -3.02 -11.57
N ALA A 78 16.31 -4.33 -11.53
CA ALA A 78 17.16 -5.25 -10.79
C ALA A 78 17.97 -6.11 -11.73
N THR A 79 19.29 -6.13 -11.55
CA THR A 79 20.19 -7.02 -12.30
C THR A 79 20.82 -8.00 -11.33
N ALA A 80 20.59 -9.30 -11.54
CA ALA A 80 21.19 -10.39 -10.76
C ALA A 80 22.68 -10.57 -11.11
N PRO A 81 23.46 -11.25 -10.27
CA PRO A 81 24.89 -11.47 -10.51
C PRO A 81 25.24 -12.19 -11.82
N ASP A 82 24.31 -13.00 -12.35
CA ASP A 82 24.44 -13.70 -13.63
C ASP A 82 24.01 -12.85 -14.84
N GLY A 83 23.66 -11.58 -14.62
CA GLY A 83 23.22 -10.66 -15.67
C GLY A 83 21.72 -10.71 -15.98
N THR A 84 20.95 -11.60 -15.36
CA THR A 84 19.49 -11.65 -15.54
C THR A 84 18.85 -10.35 -15.00
N ARG A 85 17.95 -9.76 -15.80
CA ARG A 85 17.30 -8.48 -15.48
C ARG A 85 15.80 -8.66 -15.24
N GLY A 86 15.25 -7.84 -14.37
CA GLY A 86 13.83 -7.76 -14.11
C GLY A 86 13.47 -6.52 -13.31
N THR A 87 12.19 -6.36 -12.99
CA THR A 87 11.70 -5.21 -12.24
C THR A 87 11.16 -5.65 -10.89
N LEU A 88 11.60 -4.98 -9.83
CA LEU A 88 11.09 -5.15 -8.47
C LEU A 88 10.37 -3.88 -8.03
N GLY A 89 9.32 -4.00 -7.23
CA GLY A 89 8.55 -2.89 -6.71
C GLY A 89 8.64 -2.79 -5.18
N ILE A 90 8.65 -1.57 -4.65
CA ILE A 90 8.58 -1.31 -3.21
C ILE A 90 7.44 -0.33 -2.96
N ILE A 91 6.49 -0.72 -2.10
CA ILE A 91 5.35 0.10 -1.68
C ILE A 91 5.63 0.59 -0.27
N ALA A 92 6.22 1.79 -0.18
CA ALA A 92 6.54 2.46 1.07
C ALA A 92 5.31 3.21 1.60
N SER A 93 4.29 2.45 2.01
CA SER A 93 2.99 3.00 2.41
C SER A 93 3.04 3.77 3.72
N VAL A 94 4.07 3.57 4.53
CA VAL A 94 4.24 4.19 5.85
C VAL A 94 5.39 5.20 5.85
N THR A 95 6.58 4.81 5.35
CA THR A 95 7.78 5.66 5.44
C THR A 95 7.89 6.71 4.34
N HIS A 96 7.38 6.41 3.12
CA HIS A 96 7.36 7.33 1.98
C HIS A 96 6.00 7.29 1.28
N PRO A 97 4.95 7.79 1.96
CA PRO A 97 3.58 7.73 1.45
C PRO A 97 3.44 8.49 0.13
N PHE A 98 2.61 7.94 -0.76
CA PHE A 98 2.31 8.49 -2.09
C PHE A 98 0.90 9.10 -2.11
N CYS A 99 0.45 9.63 -0.99
CA CYS A 99 -0.92 10.13 -0.79
C CYS A 99 -1.27 11.32 -1.68
N GLY A 100 -0.30 12.19 -2.01
CA GLY A 100 -0.50 13.37 -2.85
C GLY A 100 -0.99 13.04 -4.27
N ASP A 101 -0.56 11.89 -4.82
CA ASP A 101 -0.93 11.44 -6.16
C ASP A 101 -1.95 10.27 -6.11
N CYS A 102 -2.53 9.99 -4.94
CA CYS A 102 -3.41 8.85 -4.76
C CYS A 102 -4.82 9.11 -5.31
N ASP A 103 -5.19 8.41 -6.36
CA ASP A 103 -6.50 8.45 -7.03
C ASP A 103 -7.45 7.31 -6.61
N ARG A 104 -7.06 6.49 -5.62
CA ARG A 104 -7.82 5.29 -5.25
C ARG A 104 -9.05 5.61 -4.43
N THR A 105 -10.13 4.92 -4.77
CA THR A 105 -11.37 4.82 -4.02
C THR A 105 -11.65 3.36 -3.69
N ARG A 106 -12.46 3.10 -2.69
CA ARG A 106 -12.86 1.76 -2.28
C ARG A 106 -14.35 1.71 -2.08
N LEU A 107 -14.97 0.70 -2.64
CA LEU A 107 -16.36 0.34 -2.35
C LEU A 107 -16.32 -0.85 -1.38
N THR A 108 -16.90 -0.67 -0.21
CA THR A 108 -16.98 -1.73 0.80
C THR A 108 -18.09 -2.73 0.47
N THR A 109 -18.01 -3.95 1.02
CA THR A 109 -19.01 -4.99 0.78
C THR A 109 -20.40 -4.63 1.32
N ASP A 110 -20.46 -3.74 2.30
CA ASP A 110 -21.69 -3.21 2.86
C ASP A 110 -22.20 -1.95 2.15
N GLY A 111 -21.53 -1.54 1.05
CA GLY A 111 -22.00 -0.52 0.14
C GLY A 111 -21.70 0.91 0.55
N ALA A 112 -20.61 1.13 1.26
CA ALA A 112 -20.08 2.47 1.51
C ALA A 112 -18.85 2.75 0.64
N VAL A 113 -18.61 4.01 0.30
CA VAL A 113 -17.38 4.44 -0.37
C VAL A 113 -16.41 5.07 0.63
N ARG A 114 -15.12 4.78 0.44
CA ARG A 114 -14.01 5.32 1.24
C ARG A 114 -12.94 5.89 0.33
N ASN A 115 -12.36 6.99 0.70
CA ASN A 115 -11.28 7.65 -0.04
C ASN A 115 -9.87 7.22 0.40
N CYS A 116 -9.72 6.66 1.60
CA CYS A 116 -8.43 6.27 2.15
C CYS A 116 -8.53 5.01 3.03
N LEU A 117 -7.50 4.15 2.99
CA LEU A 117 -7.38 3.00 3.89
C LEU A 117 -7.27 3.39 5.36
N PHE A 118 -6.60 4.51 5.62
CA PHE A 118 -6.33 5.02 6.97
C PHE A 118 -7.41 5.99 7.46
N GLY A 119 -8.38 6.34 6.61
CA GLY A 119 -9.50 7.17 6.99
C GLY A 119 -10.54 6.40 7.82
N ASN A 120 -11.30 7.10 8.64
CA ASN A 120 -12.44 6.55 9.36
C ASN A 120 -13.79 7.06 8.82
N SER A 121 -13.77 7.97 7.83
CA SER A 121 -14.97 8.43 7.14
C SER A 121 -15.41 7.45 6.06
N GLU A 122 -16.73 7.31 5.92
CA GLU A 122 -17.36 6.47 4.90
C GLU A 122 -18.66 7.14 4.45
N THR A 123 -18.90 7.18 3.15
CA THR A 123 -20.18 7.65 2.58
C THR A 123 -21.05 6.46 2.22
N PRO A 124 -22.25 6.31 2.84
CA PRO A 124 -23.10 5.13 2.72
C PRO A 124 -23.93 5.12 1.43
N LEU A 125 -23.34 4.79 0.28
CA LEU A 125 -24.02 4.79 -1.03
C LEU A 125 -25.19 3.80 -1.10
N ARG A 126 -25.11 2.66 -0.41
CA ARG A 126 -26.20 1.68 -0.36
C ARG A 126 -27.49 2.27 0.20
N GLU A 127 -27.39 3.11 1.21
CA GLU A 127 -28.54 3.75 1.84
C GLU A 127 -29.19 4.76 0.89
N LEU A 128 -28.39 5.56 0.18
CA LEU A 128 -28.83 6.47 -0.88
C LEU A 128 -29.58 5.70 -1.97
N LEU A 129 -28.99 4.63 -2.51
CA LEU A 129 -29.63 3.78 -3.51
C LEU A 129 -30.98 3.22 -3.06
N ARG A 130 -31.05 2.73 -1.82
CA ARG A 130 -32.29 2.13 -1.30
C ARG A 130 -33.36 3.14 -0.94
N SER A 131 -33.00 4.39 -0.65
CA SER A 131 -33.95 5.48 -0.43
C SER A 131 -34.49 6.06 -1.74
N GLY A 132 -33.99 5.62 -2.91
CA GLY A 132 -34.43 6.09 -4.20
C GLY A 132 -33.73 7.37 -4.64
N ALA A 133 -32.53 7.63 -4.14
CA ALA A 133 -31.72 8.75 -4.62
C ALA A 133 -31.45 8.64 -6.12
N SER A 134 -31.39 9.77 -6.81
CA SER A 134 -31.05 9.85 -8.23
C SER A 134 -29.56 9.49 -8.46
N ASP A 135 -29.22 9.18 -9.71
CA ASP A 135 -27.82 8.94 -10.08
C ASP A 135 -26.94 10.16 -9.83
N GLU A 136 -27.50 11.37 -10.00
CA GLU A 136 -26.83 12.63 -9.73
C GLU A 136 -26.49 12.77 -8.25
N GLU A 137 -27.43 12.49 -7.34
CA GLU A 137 -27.23 12.55 -5.89
C GLU A 137 -26.17 11.53 -5.43
N ILE A 138 -26.15 10.34 -6.04
CA ILE A 138 -25.14 9.31 -5.75
C ILE A 138 -23.76 9.75 -6.23
N MET A 139 -23.68 10.32 -7.45
CA MET A 139 -22.43 10.86 -8.00
C MET A 139 -21.88 12.01 -7.16
N GLU A 140 -22.73 12.93 -6.69
CA GLU A 140 -22.33 14.02 -5.80
C GLU A 140 -21.78 13.49 -4.50
N ALA A 141 -22.46 12.57 -3.83
CA ALA A 141 -22.01 11.96 -2.60
C ALA A 141 -20.65 11.25 -2.75
N TRP A 142 -20.44 10.56 -3.87
CA TRP A 142 -19.14 9.95 -4.19
C TRP A 142 -18.07 11.00 -4.43
N ALA A 143 -18.37 12.03 -5.21
CA ALA A 143 -17.44 13.12 -5.51
C ALA A 143 -17.02 13.86 -4.24
N GLU A 144 -17.94 14.16 -3.33
CA GLU A 144 -17.66 14.78 -2.03
C GLU A 144 -16.71 13.94 -1.19
N GLU A 145 -16.92 12.61 -1.12
CA GLU A 145 -16.00 11.71 -0.44
C GLU A 145 -14.60 11.76 -1.06
N MET A 146 -14.49 11.80 -2.40
CA MET A 146 -13.19 11.91 -3.07
C MET A 146 -12.52 13.26 -2.83
N TRP A 147 -13.26 14.35 -2.86
CA TRP A 147 -12.73 15.69 -2.58
C TRP A 147 -12.28 15.87 -1.12
N SER A 148 -12.86 15.12 -0.20
CA SER A 148 -12.48 15.13 1.21
C SER A 148 -11.15 14.41 1.50
N LYS A 149 -10.54 13.78 0.47
CA LYS A 149 -9.28 13.05 0.60
C LYS A 149 -8.15 13.96 1.10
N LYS A 150 -7.52 13.54 2.19
CA LYS A 150 -6.37 14.26 2.76
C LYS A 150 -5.11 14.04 1.95
N PRO A 151 -4.18 15.01 1.91
CA PRO A 151 -2.91 14.89 1.20
C PRO A 151 -1.94 13.88 1.84
N GLY A 152 -2.24 13.40 3.06
CA GLY A 152 -1.48 12.41 3.80
C GLY A 152 -2.38 11.52 4.62
N HIS A 153 -1.87 10.34 5.01
CA HIS A 153 -2.61 9.41 5.87
C HIS A 153 -2.53 9.76 7.38
N GLY A 154 -1.69 10.71 7.75
CA GLY A 154 -1.57 11.20 9.13
C GLY A 154 -1.01 10.20 10.15
N ILE A 155 -0.35 9.11 9.73
CA ILE A 155 0.15 8.07 10.65
C ILE A 155 1.19 8.60 11.64
N ASP A 156 1.86 9.70 11.28
CA ASP A 156 2.86 10.37 12.10
C ASP A 156 2.29 11.59 12.86
N ASP A 157 1.01 11.90 12.67
CA ASP A 157 0.37 13.01 13.33
C ASP A 157 0.04 12.65 14.78
N GLU A 158 0.17 13.61 15.68
CA GLU A 158 -0.27 13.47 17.05
C GLU A 158 -1.79 13.20 17.07
N GLY A 159 -2.19 12.10 17.72
CA GLY A 159 -3.59 11.68 17.76
C GLY A 159 -4.04 10.80 16.60
N PHE A 160 -3.13 10.30 15.78
CA PHE A 160 -3.50 9.27 14.78
C PHE A 160 -4.20 8.08 15.43
N LEU A 161 -5.40 7.80 14.92
CA LEU A 161 -6.18 6.64 15.32
C LEU A 161 -6.16 5.62 14.19
N GLN A 162 -5.69 4.42 14.51
CA GLN A 162 -5.76 3.29 13.59
C GLN A 162 -7.22 3.04 13.17
N PRO A 163 -7.49 2.78 11.87
CA PRO A 163 -8.84 2.48 11.40
C PRO A 163 -9.49 1.34 12.17
N ASP A 164 -10.77 1.48 12.46
CA ASP A 164 -11.54 0.47 13.20
C ASP A 164 -11.81 -0.80 12.37
N ARG A 165 -11.91 -0.64 11.04
CA ARG A 165 -12.16 -1.76 10.13
C ARG A 165 -10.86 -2.42 9.67
N PRO A 166 -10.77 -3.76 9.72
CA PRO A 166 -9.64 -4.48 9.13
C PRO A 166 -9.69 -4.42 7.60
N MET A 167 -8.53 -4.68 6.97
CA MET A 167 -8.38 -4.66 5.51
C MET A 167 -9.44 -5.49 4.79
N SER A 168 -9.77 -6.67 5.31
CA SER A 168 -10.78 -7.58 4.74
C SER A 168 -12.22 -7.02 4.74
N ALA A 169 -12.51 -6.01 5.57
CA ALA A 169 -13.83 -5.39 5.64
C ALA A 169 -13.96 -4.12 4.78
N ILE A 170 -12.86 -3.63 4.20
CA ILE A 170 -12.82 -2.40 3.41
C ILE A 170 -12.39 -2.63 1.95
N GLY A 171 -12.56 -3.84 1.44
CA GLY A 171 -12.29 -4.16 0.04
C GLY A 171 -10.79 -4.28 -0.28
N GLY A 172 -10.05 -4.91 0.60
CA GLY A 172 -8.62 -5.20 0.44
C GLY A 172 -8.33 -6.67 0.32
#